data_0d71cc4be52461841c5aa200c94f3ec9
#
_entry.id   0d71cc4be52461841c5aa200c94f3ec9
#
_cell.length_a   1.000
_cell.length_b   1.000
_cell.length_c   1.000
_cell.angle_alpha   90.00
_cell.angle_beta   90.00
_cell.angle_gamma   90.00
#
_symmetry.space_group_name_H-M   'P 1'
#
loop_
_entity.id
_entity.type
_entity.pdbx_description
1 polymer ?
#
loop_
_entity_poly.entity_id
_entity_poly.type
_entity_poly.pdbx_seq_one_letter_code
_entity_poly.pdbx_strand_id
1 'polypeptide(L)'
;MSASGTAAGDGVSPGRAQPRPGGQVEQLLRQVTPGRYDAYEALLRALAAEQLWMLLWHGQAGSPDAQYGNMEVEGLGYAPCVTSAQELSASGWNRSYEVVRGIDVARTLYPDHYGLWLNPHAPGGGVGIPWLDLRRIASGLDLLPAGPLRLTEPNIEIPQFYALLTQNAHRTPVVRSLRRAWVQPALGAPYLAIGLDVYDTSPPSVDAVRTMMQQSISAVPEGLPVSTVAMSDDHDPVAMWLRANARPFYDREAQAAPAPAGGYGYPAQY
;
A
#
# COMPACT_ATOMS: atom_id res chain seq x y z
N MET A 1 -27.48 -48.63 52.49
CA MET A 1 -26.11 -48.15 52.62
C MET A 1 -25.52 -48.14 51.24
N SER A 2 -25.50 -47.01 50.56
CA SER A 2 -24.66 -46.75 49.39
C SER A 2 -24.77 -45.28 49.03
N ALA A 3 -23.68 -44.55 49.15
CA ALA A 3 -23.60 -43.13 48.90
C ALA A 3 -23.36 -42.87 47.41
N SER A 4 -24.18 -42.02 46.82
CA SER A 4 -24.00 -41.50 45.48
C SER A 4 -23.13 -40.26 45.54
N GLY A 5 -21.95 -40.30 44.90
CA GLY A 5 -21.09 -39.15 44.70
C GLY A 5 -21.42 -38.49 43.36
N THR A 6 -21.86 -37.24 43.44
CA THR A 6 -22.09 -36.38 42.26
C THR A 6 -20.81 -35.60 41.97
N ALA A 7 -20.18 -35.85 40.82
CA ALA A 7 -19.06 -35.09 40.33
C ALA A 7 -19.57 -33.82 39.64
N ALA A 8 -19.22 -32.66 40.18
CA ALA A 8 -19.42 -31.37 39.56
C ALA A 8 -18.37 -31.16 38.46
N GLY A 9 -18.84 -31.00 37.23
CA GLY A 9 -17.99 -30.62 36.09
C GLY A 9 -17.69 -29.12 36.10
N ASP A 10 -16.47 -28.75 36.36
CA ASP A 10 -15.96 -27.38 36.18
C ASP A 10 -15.95 -27.00 34.69
N GLY A 11 -16.95 -26.23 34.32
CA GLY A 11 -16.99 -25.56 33.02
C GLY A 11 -15.97 -24.43 32.96
N VAL A 12 -14.81 -24.69 32.37
CA VAL A 12 -13.84 -23.64 32.03
C VAL A 12 -14.44 -22.80 30.91
N SER A 13 -14.95 -21.63 31.24
CA SER A 13 -15.30 -20.60 30.27
C SER A 13 -14.03 -20.17 29.55
N PRO A 14 -14.03 -20.09 28.20
CA PRO A 14 -12.88 -19.53 27.46
C PRO A 14 -12.71 -18.08 27.87
N GLY A 15 -11.61 -17.79 28.57
CA GLY A 15 -11.25 -16.46 29.04
C GLY A 15 -11.23 -15.49 27.87
N ARG A 16 -12.12 -14.52 27.89
CA ARG A 16 -12.04 -13.30 27.09
C ARG A 16 -10.69 -12.68 27.39
N ALA A 17 -9.78 -12.72 26.41
CA ALA A 17 -8.49 -12.03 26.51
C ALA A 17 -8.77 -10.55 26.81
N GLN A 18 -8.46 -10.13 28.03
CA GLN A 18 -8.55 -8.71 28.39
C GLN A 18 -7.51 -7.95 27.58
N PRO A 19 -7.90 -6.85 26.89
CA PRO A 19 -6.95 -6.03 26.19
C PRO A 19 -5.91 -5.49 27.18
N ARG A 20 -4.64 -5.72 26.89
CA ARG A 20 -3.52 -5.22 27.70
C ARG A 20 -3.56 -3.70 27.73
N PRO A 21 -3.44 -3.03 28.90
CA PRO A 21 -3.40 -1.57 28.98
C PRO A 21 -2.09 -1.06 28.35
N GLY A 22 -2.19 -0.12 27.41
CA GLY A 22 -1.06 0.50 26.71
C GLY A 22 -0.50 -0.40 25.59
N GLY A 23 -1.27 -0.51 24.49
CA GLY A 23 -0.91 -1.32 23.34
C GLY A 23 0.38 -0.86 22.65
N GLN A 24 0.89 -1.69 21.76
CA GLN A 24 2.10 -1.42 20.96
C GLN A 24 1.97 -0.09 20.16
N VAL A 25 0.77 0.23 19.66
CA VAL A 25 0.48 1.47 18.94
C VAL A 25 0.81 2.70 19.79
N GLU A 26 0.38 2.77 21.05
CA GLU A 26 0.65 3.92 21.91
C GLU A 26 2.13 4.10 22.23
N GLN A 27 2.86 3.01 22.39
CA GLN A 27 4.31 3.06 22.59
C GLN A 27 5.01 3.60 21.34
N LEU A 28 4.58 3.17 20.15
CA LEU A 28 5.16 3.61 18.88
C LEU A 28 4.77 5.06 18.56
N LEU A 29 3.54 5.49 18.85
CA LEU A 29 3.14 6.88 18.69
C LEU A 29 4.09 7.87 19.38
N ARG A 30 4.60 7.53 20.57
CA ARG A 30 5.57 8.36 21.30
C ARG A 30 6.95 8.43 20.64
N GLN A 31 7.25 7.50 19.72
CA GLN A 31 8.54 7.42 19.04
C GLN A 31 8.51 8.08 17.66
N VAL A 32 7.30 8.33 17.12
CA VAL A 32 7.15 9.00 15.83
C VAL A 32 7.50 10.47 15.97
N THR A 33 8.55 10.86 15.27
CA THR A 33 9.01 12.25 15.15
C THR A 33 9.44 12.51 13.71
N PRO A 34 9.47 13.74 13.23
CA PRO A 34 9.94 14.07 11.90
C PRO A 34 11.28 13.42 11.57
N GLY A 35 11.36 12.70 10.44
CA GLY A 35 12.55 11.98 10.00
C GLY A 35 12.73 10.55 10.54
N ARG A 36 11.94 10.13 11.54
CA ARG A 36 11.96 8.76 12.08
C ARG A 36 11.02 7.86 11.28
N TYR A 37 11.35 7.62 10.02
CA TYR A 37 10.55 6.78 9.12
C TYR A 37 10.47 5.32 9.59
N ASP A 38 11.51 4.83 10.27
CA ASP A 38 11.56 3.52 10.93
C ASP A 38 10.45 3.36 11.99
N ALA A 39 10.32 4.36 12.87
CA ALA A 39 9.30 4.37 13.91
C ALA A 39 7.89 4.51 13.29
N TYR A 40 7.75 5.33 12.27
CA TYR A 40 6.48 5.50 11.55
C TYR A 40 6.06 4.21 10.83
N GLU A 41 6.98 3.54 10.14
CA GLU A 41 6.69 2.24 9.50
C GLU A 41 6.31 1.17 10.53
N ALA A 42 6.97 1.14 11.69
CA ALA A 42 6.59 0.26 12.78
C ALA A 42 5.19 0.56 13.32
N LEU A 43 4.82 1.85 13.41
CA LEU A 43 3.47 2.28 13.77
C LEU A 43 2.42 1.77 12.79
N LEU A 44 2.64 1.92 11.47
CA LEU A 44 1.71 1.43 10.45
C LEU A 44 1.50 -0.09 10.54
N ARG A 45 2.57 -0.85 10.81
CA ARG A 45 2.49 -2.32 11.01
C ARG A 45 1.69 -2.68 12.26
N ALA A 46 1.90 -1.97 13.35
CA ALA A 46 1.14 -2.16 14.57
C ALA A 46 -0.34 -1.81 14.38
N LEU A 47 -0.63 -0.69 13.70
CA LEU A 47 -2.00 -0.27 13.37
C LEU A 47 -2.75 -1.34 12.57
N ALA A 48 -2.10 -1.99 11.60
CA ALA A 48 -2.72 -3.05 10.81
C ALA A 48 -3.22 -4.23 11.67
N ALA A 49 -2.52 -4.55 12.75
CA ALA A 49 -2.77 -5.72 13.59
C ALA A 49 -3.69 -5.43 14.79
N GLU A 50 -3.69 -4.20 15.28
CA GLU A 50 -4.37 -3.81 16.51
C GLU A 50 -5.82 -3.41 16.28
N GLN A 51 -6.59 -3.37 17.39
CA GLN A 51 -7.96 -2.85 17.42
C GLN A 51 -7.93 -1.34 17.71
N LEU A 52 -8.80 -0.61 17.02
CA LEU A 52 -8.99 0.83 17.17
C LEU A 52 -10.41 1.12 17.57
N TRP A 53 -10.62 2.17 18.36
CA TRP A 53 -11.92 2.66 18.80
C TRP A 53 -12.30 3.84 17.86
N MET A 54 -13.06 3.52 16.82
CA MET A 54 -13.57 4.52 15.88
C MET A 54 -14.69 5.33 16.50
N LEU A 55 -14.57 6.64 16.50
CA LEU A 55 -15.56 7.54 17.11
C LEU A 55 -16.72 7.76 16.15
N LEU A 56 -17.93 7.38 16.55
CA LEU A 56 -19.14 7.53 15.72
C LEU A 56 -19.81 8.87 15.98
N TRP A 57 -19.99 9.63 14.91
CA TRP A 57 -20.75 10.87 14.97
C TRP A 57 -22.25 10.60 15.00
N HIS A 58 -22.71 9.60 14.26
CA HIS A 58 -24.11 9.17 14.15
C HIS A 58 -24.21 7.66 14.19
N GLY A 59 -25.38 7.15 14.60
CA GLY A 59 -25.68 5.72 14.66
C GLY A 59 -25.01 4.97 15.82
N GLN A 60 -25.03 3.66 15.73
CA GLN A 60 -24.43 2.75 16.69
C GLN A 60 -23.53 1.73 15.98
N ALA A 61 -22.60 1.15 16.72
CA ALA A 61 -21.71 0.14 16.20
C ALA A 61 -22.45 -1.00 15.48
N GLY A 62 -22.05 -1.33 14.26
CA GLY A 62 -22.66 -2.35 13.43
C GLY A 62 -24.02 -1.99 12.82
N SER A 63 -24.49 -0.77 13.01
CA SER A 63 -25.73 -0.28 12.41
C SER A 63 -25.48 0.23 10.97
N PRO A 64 -26.42 0.05 10.01
CA PRO A 64 -26.24 0.56 8.64
C PRO A 64 -26.18 2.08 8.56
N ASP A 65 -26.63 2.80 9.56
CA ASP A 65 -26.58 4.25 9.68
C ASP A 65 -25.36 4.75 10.48
N ALA A 66 -24.47 3.85 10.89
CA ALA A 66 -23.24 4.22 11.58
C ALA A 66 -22.36 5.11 10.70
N GLN A 67 -21.99 6.28 11.22
CA GLN A 67 -21.12 7.23 10.54
C GLN A 67 -19.95 7.59 11.45
N TYR A 68 -18.74 7.41 10.93
CA TYR A 68 -17.54 7.86 11.62
C TYR A 68 -17.51 9.38 11.73
N GLY A 69 -16.87 9.86 12.77
CA GLY A 69 -16.54 11.29 12.88
C GLY A 69 -15.74 11.75 11.68
N ASN A 70 -15.84 13.05 11.36
CA ASN A 70 -15.05 13.67 10.31
C ASN A 70 -14.28 14.84 10.87
N MET A 71 -13.00 14.91 10.56
CA MET A 71 -12.10 16.02 10.85
C MET A 71 -11.45 16.46 9.56
N GLU A 72 -11.31 17.77 9.38
CA GLU A 72 -10.54 18.32 8.25
C GLU A 72 -9.25 18.93 8.78
N VAL A 73 -8.13 18.50 8.23
CA VAL A 73 -6.81 19.02 8.56
C VAL A 73 -6.06 19.29 7.25
N GLU A 74 -5.68 20.53 7.03
CA GLU A 74 -4.97 20.99 5.82
C GLU A 74 -5.70 20.64 4.52
N GLY A 75 -7.03 20.65 4.53
CA GLY A 75 -7.87 20.34 3.36
C GLY A 75 -8.05 18.83 3.11
N LEU A 76 -7.56 17.96 4.00
CA LEU A 76 -7.74 16.51 3.92
C LEU A 76 -8.72 16.03 5.00
N GLY A 77 -9.60 15.10 4.62
CA GLY A 77 -10.55 14.48 5.54
C GLY A 77 -9.92 13.34 6.34
N TYR A 78 -10.22 13.28 7.63
CA TYR A 78 -9.77 12.21 8.53
C TYR A 78 -10.92 11.70 9.38
N ALA A 79 -10.95 10.39 9.63
CA ALA A 79 -11.82 9.79 10.62
C ALA A 79 -11.10 9.72 11.98
N PRO A 80 -11.64 10.34 13.06
CA PRO A 80 -11.02 10.29 14.36
C PRO A 80 -11.21 8.91 15.04
N CYS A 81 -10.16 8.46 15.68
CA CYS A 81 -10.20 7.28 16.53
C CYS A 81 -9.31 7.43 17.77
N VAL A 82 -9.46 6.52 18.70
CA VAL A 82 -8.56 6.39 19.84
C VAL A 82 -7.98 4.97 19.88
N THR A 83 -6.77 4.88 20.43
CA THR A 83 -5.94 3.66 20.35
C THR A 83 -6.17 2.68 21.48
N SER A 84 -6.92 3.07 22.52
CA SER A 84 -7.25 2.20 23.65
C SER A 84 -8.50 2.67 24.38
N ALA A 85 -9.03 1.82 25.25
CA ALA A 85 -10.13 2.16 26.14
C ALA A 85 -9.74 3.27 27.14
N GLN A 86 -8.46 3.34 27.51
CA GLN A 86 -7.95 4.41 28.37
C GLN A 86 -7.98 5.75 27.64
N GLU A 87 -7.53 5.79 26.41
CA GLU A 87 -7.59 6.97 25.54
C GLU A 87 -9.03 7.38 25.25
N LEU A 88 -9.95 6.42 25.10
CA LEU A 88 -11.38 6.70 24.96
C LEU A 88 -11.92 7.43 26.20
N SER A 89 -11.58 6.94 27.38
CA SER A 89 -11.99 7.60 28.64
C SER A 89 -11.37 9.00 28.78
N ALA A 90 -10.10 9.15 28.42
CA ALA A 90 -9.40 10.42 28.47
C ALA A 90 -9.93 11.45 27.46
N SER A 91 -10.46 11.00 26.34
CA SER A 91 -11.01 11.87 25.28
C SER A 91 -12.30 12.59 25.70
N GLY A 92 -12.98 12.12 26.73
CA GLY A 92 -14.31 12.63 27.12
C GLY A 92 -15.39 12.32 26.08
N TRP A 93 -15.14 11.42 25.14
CA TRP A 93 -16.14 11.02 24.14
C TRP A 93 -17.33 10.35 24.80
N ASN A 94 -18.51 10.91 24.64
CA ASN A 94 -19.74 10.47 25.29
C ASN A 94 -20.79 9.93 24.32
N ARG A 95 -20.41 9.70 23.06
CA ARG A 95 -21.26 9.08 22.04
C ARG A 95 -20.85 7.64 21.76
N SER A 96 -21.50 7.02 20.80
CA SER A 96 -21.18 5.67 20.34
C SER A 96 -19.76 5.60 19.74
N TYR A 97 -19.18 4.43 19.82
CA TYR A 97 -17.92 4.09 19.17
C TYR A 97 -17.99 2.64 18.67
N GLU A 98 -17.12 2.30 17.74
CA GLU A 98 -17.00 0.96 17.21
C GLU A 98 -15.55 0.48 17.35
N VAL A 99 -15.37 -0.78 17.78
CA VAL A 99 -14.05 -1.38 17.90
C VAL A 99 -13.78 -2.21 16.65
N VAL A 100 -12.80 -1.78 15.84
CA VAL A 100 -12.52 -2.35 14.52
C VAL A 100 -11.02 -2.60 14.39
N ARG A 101 -10.62 -3.66 13.68
CA ARG A 101 -9.19 -3.88 13.38
C ARG A 101 -8.67 -2.79 12.44
N GLY A 102 -7.46 -2.32 12.67
CA GLY A 102 -6.88 -1.26 11.87
C GLY A 102 -6.81 -1.57 10.37
N ILE A 103 -6.59 -2.83 9.99
CA ILE A 103 -6.63 -3.24 8.57
C ILE A 103 -8.02 -3.09 7.96
N ASP A 104 -9.08 -3.35 8.72
CA ASP A 104 -10.45 -3.22 8.22
C ASP A 104 -10.85 -1.73 8.15
N VAL A 105 -10.41 -0.91 9.12
CA VAL A 105 -10.52 0.56 9.06
C VAL A 105 -9.82 1.11 7.81
N ALA A 106 -8.58 0.66 7.57
CA ALA A 106 -7.83 1.09 6.40
C ALA A 106 -8.59 0.78 5.10
N ARG A 107 -9.13 -0.44 4.96
CA ARG A 107 -9.90 -0.85 3.78
C ARG A 107 -11.18 -0.06 3.58
N THR A 108 -11.78 0.44 4.66
CA THR A 108 -12.99 1.25 4.60
C THR A 108 -12.69 2.69 4.20
N LEU A 109 -11.63 3.29 4.73
CA LEU A 109 -11.39 4.72 4.60
C LEU A 109 -10.62 5.11 3.32
N TYR A 110 -9.61 4.30 2.91
CA TYR A 110 -8.73 4.73 1.82
C TYR A 110 -9.42 4.91 0.46
N PRO A 111 -10.48 4.13 0.08
CA PRO A 111 -11.13 4.31 -1.21
C PRO A 111 -11.82 5.67 -1.37
N ASP A 112 -12.29 6.23 -0.27
CA ASP A 112 -12.91 7.54 -0.22
C ASP A 112 -11.92 8.68 0.07
N HIS A 113 -10.60 8.38 0.03
CA HIS A 113 -9.51 9.30 0.30
C HIS A 113 -9.54 9.90 1.72
N TYR A 114 -10.12 9.19 2.68
CA TYR A 114 -10.08 9.55 4.10
C TYR A 114 -8.85 8.98 4.77
N GLY A 115 -8.17 9.82 5.56
CA GLY A 115 -7.15 9.41 6.51
C GLY A 115 -7.74 8.96 7.85
N LEU A 116 -6.86 8.57 8.76
CA LEU A 116 -7.19 8.19 10.13
C LEU A 116 -6.46 9.13 11.09
N TRP A 117 -7.17 9.71 12.06
CA TRP A 117 -6.57 10.58 13.07
C TRP A 117 -6.57 9.91 14.44
N LEU A 118 -5.38 9.61 14.93
CA LEU A 118 -5.16 8.89 16.19
C LEU A 118 -5.13 9.86 17.37
N ASN A 119 -5.92 9.59 18.40
CA ASN A 119 -5.93 10.29 19.67
C ASN A 119 -6.01 11.85 19.53
N PRO A 120 -7.05 12.40 18.88
CA PRO A 120 -7.15 13.84 18.60
C PRO A 120 -7.14 14.72 19.88
N HIS A 121 -7.48 14.15 21.02
CA HIS A 121 -7.51 14.82 22.32
C HIS A 121 -6.13 14.86 23.01
N ALA A 122 -5.15 14.10 22.51
CA ALA A 122 -3.84 14.03 23.15
C ALA A 122 -3.11 15.40 23.11
N PRO A 123 -2.22 15.69 24.06
CA PRO A 123 -1.37 16.86 24.00
C PRO A 123 -0.58 16.88 22.67
N GLY A 124 -0.72 17.96 21.91
CA GLY A 124 -0.16 18.05 20.55
C GLY A 124 -1.13 17.72 19.42
N GLY A 125 -2.39 17.34 19.73
CA GLY A 125 -3.45 17.18 18.73
C GLY A 125 -3.51 15.81 18.04
N GLY A 126 -2.73 14.84 18.53
CA GLY A 126 -2.72 13.48 17.95
C GLY A 126 -1.83 13.33 16.71
N VAL A 127 -2.04 12.23 15.97
CA VAL A 127 -1.25 11.88 14.77
C VAL A 127 -2.17 11.50 13.62
N GLY A 128 -2.06 12.19 12.50
CA GLY A 128 -2.75 11.87 11.25
C GLY A 128 -2.01 10.79 10.46
N ILE A 129 -2.74 9.78 10.02
CA ILE A 129 -2.28 8.77 9.06
C ILE A 129 -2.97 9.08 7.73
N PRO A 130 -2.26 9.54 6.70
CA PRO A 130 -2.84 9.87 5.40
C PRO A 130 -3.50 8.67 4.74
N TRP A 131 -4.51 8.90 3.89
CA TRP A 131 -5.20 7.82 3.18
C TRP A 131 -4.27 6.96 2.30
N LEU A 132 -3.16 7.53 1.77
CA LEU A 132 -2.14 6.77 1.03
C LEU A 132 -1.44 5.73 1.92
N ASP A 133 -1.19 6.04 3.19
CA ASP A 133 -0.61 5.08 4.13
C ASP A 133 -1.66 4.05 4.60
N LEU A 134 -2.95 4.43 4.69
CA LEU A 134 -4.03 3.47 4.91
C LEU A 134 -4.15 2.48 3.73
N ARG A 135 -3.99 2.97 2.49
CA ARG A 135 -3.92 2.10 1.31
C ARG A 135 -2.78 1.09 1.43
N ARG A 136 -1.59 1.51 1.90
CA ARG A 136 -0.46 0.62 2.16
C ARG A 136 -0.81 -0.44 3.21
N ILE A 137 -1.45 -0.05 4.32
CA ILE A 137 -1.94 -0.98 5.34
C ILE A 137 -2.91 -1.99 4.73
N ALA A 138 -3.88 -1.55 3.93
CA ALA A 138 -4.86 -2.40 3.28
C ALA A 138 -4.25 -3.40 2.30
N SER A 139 -3.09 -3.06 1.69
CA SER A 139 -2.35 -3.87 0.71
C SER A 139 -1.24 -4.74 1.33
N GLY A 140 -1.06 -4.74 2.67
CA GLY A 140 -0.10 -5.59 3.37
C GLY A 140 1.26 -4.97 3.68
N LEU A 141 1.50 -3.69 3.41
CA LEU A 141 2.70 -2.91 3.75
C LEU A 141 4.03 -3.38 3.10
N ASP A 142 3.97 -4.16 2.03
CA ASP A 142 5.14 -4.84 1.45
C ASP A 142 5.75 -4.14 0.23
N LEU A 143 5.08 -3.15 -0.37
CA LEU A 143 5.53 -2.59 -1.64
C LEU A 143 6.44 -1.36 -1.49
N LEU A 144 6.09 -0.43 -0.61
CA LEU A 144 6.85 0.81 -0.44
C LEU A 144 6.87 1.21 1.03
N PRO A 145 8.04 1.23 1.68
CA PRO A 145 8.14 1.70 3.06
C PRO A 145 7.86 3.20 3.15
N ALA A 146 7.55 3.67 4.37
CA ALA A 146 7.36 5.07 4.65
C ALA A 146 8.62 5.90 4.36
N GLY A 147 8.43 7.15 3.98
CA GLY A 147 9.51 8.10 3.74
C GLY A 147 9.74 8.43 2.27
N PRO A 148 10.69 9.33 2.00
CA PRO A 148 10.98 9.77 0.64
C PRO A 148 11.54 8.66 -0.24
N LEU A 149 11.18 8.72 -1.52
CA LEU A 149 11.70 7.87 -2.58
C LEU A 149 12.62 8.70 -3.49
N ARG A 150 13.78 8.16 -3.77
CA ARG A 150 14.62 8.68 -4.85
C ARG A 150 14.43 7.80 -6.09
N LEU A 151 13.97 8.41 -7.17
CA LEU A 151 13.67 7.75 -8.44
C LEU A 151 14.61 8.30 -9.52
N THR A 152 15.27 7.40 -10.24
CA THR A 152 16.21 7.77 -11.32
C THR A 152 16.11 6.75 -12.46
N GLU A 153 16.66 7.11 -13.62
CA GLU A 153 16.98 6.12 -14.66
C GLU A 153 17.96 5.08 -14.07
N PRO A 154 17.78 3.78 -14.38
CA PRO A 154 18.71 2.76 -13.93
C PRO A 154 20.10 2.95 -14.54
N ASN A 155 21.12 3.08 -13.69
CA ASN A 155 22.52 3.08 -14.11
C ASN A 155 23.16 1.70 -13.92
N ILE A 156 22.44 0.66 -14.33
CA ILE A 156 22.90 -0.73 -14.31
C ILE A 156 22.68 -1.36 -15.68
N GLU A 157 23.70 -2.06 -16.16
CA GLU A 157 23.62 -2.75 -17.44
C GLU A 157 23.29 -4.23 -17.23
N ILE A 158 22.05 -4.59 -17.57
CA ILE A 158 21.54 -5.97 -17.54
C ILE A 158 20.88 -6.31 -18.88
N PRO A 159 21.64 -6.27 -19.98
CA PRO A 159 21.08 -6.36 -21.32
C PRO A 159 20.37 -7.70 -21.57
N GLN A 160 20.85 -8.79 -20.99
CA GLN A 160 20.22 -10.11 -21.11
C GLN A 160 18.81 -10.14 -20.53
N PHE A 161 18.60 -9.55 -19.35
CA PHE A 161 17.28 -9.44 -18.73
C PHE A 161 16.33 -8.60 -19.58
N TYR A 162 16.77 -7.43 -20.05
CA TYR A 162 15.92 -6.57 -20.89
C TYR A 162 15.57 -7.23 -22.23
N ALA A 163 16.54 -7.93 -22.86
CA ALA A 163 16.30 -8.64 -24.10
C ALA A 163 15.27 -9.77 -23.92
N LEU A 164 15.43 -10.58 -22.87
CA LEU A 164 14.51 -11.67 -22.57
C LEU A 164 13.11 -11.15 -22.19
N LEU A 165 13.05 -10.09 -21.38
CA LEU A 165 11.78 -9.48 -20.99
C LEU A 165 11.06 -8.87 -22.21
N THR A 166 11.77 -8.20 -23.11
CA THR A 166 11.23 -7.70 -24.37
C THR A 166 10.69 -8.84 -25.25
N GLN A 167 11.46 -9.90 -25.40
CA GLN A 167 11.04 -11.07 -26.18
C GLN A 167 9.76 -11.72 -25.60
N ASN A 168 9.68 -11.86 -24.27
CA ASN A 168 8.51 -12.42 -23.61
C ASN A 168 7.31 -11.46 -23.69
N ALA A 169 7.53 -10.15 -23.61
CA ALA A 169 6.49 -9.14 -23.80
C ALA A 169 5.88 -9.19 -25.21
N HIS A 170 6.70 -9.41 -26.24
CA HIS A 170 6.19 -9.62 -27.60
C HIS A 170 5.21 -10.79 -27.68
N ARG A 171 5.50 -11.88 -26.96
CA ARG A 171 4.67 -13.09 -26.92
C ARG A 171 3.44 -12.97 -26.03
N THR A 172 3.35 -11.88 -25.25
CA THR A 172 2.27 -11.62 -24.29
C THR A 172 1.42 -10.46 -24.79
N PRO A 173 0.35 -10.70 -25.59
CA PRO A 173 -0.37 -9.63 -26.32
C PRO A 173 -0.97 -8.56 -25.43
N VAL A 174 -1.27 -8.87 -24.17
CA VAL A 174 -1.84 -7.93 -23.21
C VAL A 174 -0.85 -6.82 -22.80
N VAL A 175 0.46 -7.02 -22.97
CA VAL A 175 1.48 -6.03 -22.62
C VAL A 175 1.56 -4.99 -23.72
N ARG A 176 1.30 -3.75 -23.36
CA ARG A 176 1.38 -2.56 -24.22
C ARG A 176 2.78 -1.97 -24.22
N SER A 177 3.28 -1.61 -23.04
CA SER A 177 4.63 -1.03 -22.92
C SER A 177 5.30 -1.45 -21.60
N LEU A 178 6.65 -1.37 -21.60
CA LEU A 178 7.48 -1.60 -20.44
C LEU A 178 8.38 -0.40 -20.20
N ARG A 179 8.45 0.05 -18.95
CA ARG A 179 9.33 1.12 -18.49
C ARG A 179 10.18 0.63 -17.33
N ARG A 180 11.20 1.39 -16.97
CA ARG A 180 12.10 1.02 -15.87
C ARG A 180 12.50 2.24 -15.05
N ALA A 181 12.74 2.02 -13.77
CA ALA A 181 13.31 3.00 -12.86
C ALA A 181 14.22 2.33 -11.84
N TRP A 182 15.22 3.06 -11.36
CA TRP A 182 15.94 2.71 -10.15
C TRP A 182 15.26 3.38 -8.98
N VAL A 183 14.82 2.58 -8.01
CA VAL A 183 14.08 3.04 -6.83
C VAL A 183 14.97 2.90 -5.61
N GLN A 184 15.21 4.00 -4.90
CA GLN A 184 15.93 4.01 -3.64
C GLN A 184 14.99 4.55 -2.55
N PRO A 185 14.36 3.67 -1.76
CA PRO A 185 13.51 4.07 -0.64
C PRO A 185 14.35 4.60 0.53
N ALA A 186 13.73 5.39 1.42
CA ALA A 186 14.35 5.83 2.67
C ALA A 186 14.68 4.65 3.59
N LEU A 187 13.89 3.58 3.53
CA LEU A 187 14.07 2.34 4.28
C LEU A 187 14.14 1.16 3.31
N GLY A 188 15.09 0.27 3.53
CA GLY A 188 15.26 -0.93 2.71
C GLY A 188 16.32 -0.79 1.62
N ALA A 189 16.49 -1.87 0.85
CA ALA A 189 17.46 -1.91 -0.24
C ALA A 189 16.92 -1.25 -1.50
N PRO A 190 17.78 -0.60 -2.31
CA PRO A 190 17.40 -0.15 -3.64
C PRO A 190 17.01 -1.31 -4.55
N TYR A 191 16.13 -1.07 -5.51
CA TYR A 191 15.66 -2.09 -6.45
C TYR A 191 15.36 -1.53 -7.84
N LEU A 192 15.31 -2.43 -8.82
CA LEU A 192 14.85 -2.13 -10.16
C LEU A 192 13.34 -2.27 -10.25
N ALA A 193 12.64 -1.19 -10.56
CA ALA A 193 11.22 -1.21 -10.86
C ALA A 193 10.98 -1.40 -12.36
N ILE A 194 10.10 -2.34 -12.71
CA ILE A 194 9.59 -2.54 -14.08
C ILE A 194 8.14 -2.11 -14.11
N GLY A 195 7.87 -0.99 -14.77
CA GLY A 195 6.52 -0.49 -15.03
C GLY A 195 5.85 -1.30 -16.14
N LEU A 196 4.71 -1.88 -15.81
CA LEU A 196 3.90 -2.69 -16.71
C LEU A 196 2.65 -1.91 -17.13
N ASP A 197 2.61 -1.54 -18.40
CA ASP A 197 1.41 -0.97 -19.03
C ASP A 197 0.73 -2.07 -19.84
N VAL A 198 -0.54 -2.32 -19.54
CA VAL A 198 -1.32 -3.42 -20.12
C VAL A 198 -2.64 -2.90 -20.69
N TYR A 199 -3.14 -3.55 -21.73
CA TYR A 199 -4.44 -3.21 -22.34
C TYR A 199 -5.63 -3.63 -21.47
N ASP A 200 -5.43 -4.65 -20.63
CA ASP A 200 -6.49 -5.28 -19.84
C ASP A 200 -5.95 -5.82 -18.52
N THR A 201 -6.71 -5.67 -17.45
CA THR A 201 -6.41 -6.11 -16.09
C THR A 201 -7.27 -7.29 -15.63
N SER A 202 -7.89 -8.01 -16.56
CA SER A 202 -8.65 -9.24 -16.24
C SER A 202 -7.75 -10.31 -15.60
N PRO A 203 -8.29 -11.21 -14.80
CA PRO A 203 -7.50 -12.26 -14.16
C PRO A 203 -6.61 -13.07 -15.13
N PRO A 204 -7.06 -13.49 -16.33
CA PRO A 204 -6.20 -14.16 -17.32
C PRO A 204 -5.05 -13.28 -17.78
N SER A 205 -5.27 -11.98 -17.96
CA SER A 205 -4.24 -11.02 -18.37
C SER A 205 -3.18 -10.83 -17.29
N VAL A 206 -3.59 -10.73 -16.04
CA VAL A 206 -2.69 -10.67 -14.89
C VAL A 206 -1.85 -11.93 -14.78
N ASP A 207 -2.43 -13.11 -14.98
CA ASP A 207 -1.69 -14.39 -14.96
C ASP A 207 -0.70 -14.50 -16.11
N ALA A 208 -1.05 -14.03 -17.31
CA ALA A 208 -0.15 -13.98 -18.45
C ALA A 208 1.07 -13.07 -18.18
N VAL A 209 0.84 -11.89 -17.59
CA VAL A 209 1.92 -10.96 -17.18
C VAL A 209 2.79 -11.58 -16.09
N ARG A 210 2.20 -12.23 -15.09
CA ARG A 210 2.95 -12.92 -14.04
C ARG A 210 3.85 -14.01 -14.62
N THR A 211 3.34 -14.82 -15.53
CA THR A 211 4.10 -15.86 -16.23
C THR A 211 5.26 -15.26 -17.04
N MET A 212 5.00 -14.18 -17.78
CA MET A 212 6.02 -13.44 -18.52
C MET A 212 7.16 -12.96 -17.60
N MET A 213 6.82 -12.36 -16.47
CA MET A 213 7.82 -11.89 -15.50
C MET A 213 8.61 -13.05 -14.90
N GLN A 214 7.95 -14.13 -14.48
CA GLN A 214 8.61 -15.32 -13.94
C GLN A 214 9.61 -15.94 -14.92
N GLN A 215 9.28 -16.01 -16.20
CA GLN A 215 10.18 -16.49 -17.24
C GLN A 215 11.38 -15.57 -17.45
N SER A 216 11.21 -14.27 -17.23
CA SER A 216 12.26 -13.28 -17.46
C SER A 216 13.21 -13.11 -16.26
N ILE A 217 12.70 -13.35 -15.04
CA ILE A 217 13.46 -13.09 -13.79
C ILE A 217 14.72 -13.96 -13.69
N SER A 218 14.76 -15.11 -14.38
CA SER A 218 15.93 -16.00 -14.41
C SER A 218 17.19 -15.38 -15.03
N ALA A 219 17.02 -14.29 -15.81
CA ALA A 219 18.12 -13.52 -16.40
C ALA A 219 18.56 -12.33 -15.53
N VAL A 220 17.96 -12.12 -14.38
CA VAL A 220 18.37 -11.08 -13.42
C VAL A 220 19.60 -11.57 -12.68
N PRO A 221 20.65 -10.73 -12.54
CA PRO A 221 21.81 -11.05 -11.71
C PRO A 221 21.42 -11.37 -10.27
N GLU A 222 22.10 -12.33 -9.67
CA GLU A 222 21.91 -12.67 -8.27
C GLU A 222 22.10 -11.44 -7.35
N GLY A 223 21.20 -11.28 -6.39
CA GLY A 223 21.25 -10.17 -5.44
C GLY A 223 20.67 -8.85 -5.94
N LEU A 224 20.19 -8.76 -7.20
CA LEU A 224 19.50 -7.58 -7.70
C LEU A 224 17.99 -7.70 -7.47
N PRO A 225 17.40 -6.93 -6.53
CA PRO A 225 15.97 -6.95 -6.35
C PRO A 225 15.25 -6.32 -7.55
N VAL A 226 14.21 -7.00 -8.06
CA VAL A 226 13.34 -6.51 -9.13
C VAL A 226 11.90 -6.51 -8.63
N SER A 227 11.18 -5.42 -8.84
CA SER A 227 9.77 -5.28 -8.52
C SER A 227 8.97 -4.86 -9.75
N THR A 228 7.71 -5.24 -9.80
CA THR A 228 6.77 -4.83 -10.85
C THR A 228 5.83 -3.76 -10.34
N VAL A 229 5.52 -2.79 -11.19
CA VAL A 229 4.63 -1.67 -10.90
C VAL A 229 3.56 -1.59 -11.98
N ALA A 230 2.29 -1.60 -11.59
CA ALA A 230 1.19 -1.42 -12.52
C ALA A 230 1.11 0.05 -12.95
N MET A 231 1.26 0.32 -14.24
CA MET A 231 1.21 1.69 -14.76
C MET A 231 -0.19 2.32 -14.71
N SER A 232 -1.23 1.51 -14.50
CA SER A 232 -2.61 1.96 -14.29
C SER A 232 -2.88 2.46 -12.86
N ASP A 233 -1.93 2.29 -11.94
CA ASP A 233 -2.08 2.78 -10.57
C ASP A 233 -1.74 4.27 -10.49
N ASP A 234 -2.77 5.12 -10.39
CA ASP A 234 -2.63 6.57 -10.35
C ASP A 234 -2.11 7.10 -9.00
N HIS A 235 -2.06 6.26 -7.98
CA HIS A 235 -1.61 6.62 -6.64
C HIS A 235 -0.27 5.99 -6.25
N ASP A 236 0.33 5.18 -7.13
CA ASP A 236 1.68 4.65 -6.92
C ASP A 236 2.71 5.70 -7.36
N PRO A 237 3.57 6.21 -6.46
CA PRO A 237 4.54 7.25 -6.79
C PRO A 237 5.58 6.80 -7.82
N VAL A 238 5.89 5.50 -7.87
CA VAL A 238 6.81 4.95 -8.88
C VAL A 238 6.13 4.92 -10.25
N ALA A 239 4.86 4.49 -10.33
CA ALA A 239 4.07 4.53 -11.56
C ALA A 239 3.91 5.97 -12.09
N MET A 240 3.62 6.91 -11.20
CA MET A 240 3.53 8.34 -11.57
C MET A 240 4.83 8.87 -12.15
N TRP A 241 5.96 8.57 -11.49
CA TRP A 241 7.27 8.99 -11.96
C TRP A 241 7.63 8.34 -13.32
N LEU A 242 7.37 7.03 -13.47
CA LEU A 242 7.61 6.28 -14.70
C LEU A 242 6.81 6.86 -15.88
N ARG A 243 5.55 7.26 -15.67
CA ARG A 243 4.75 7.92 -16.71
C ARG A 243 5.33 9.24 -17.14
N ALA A 244 5.78 10.05 -16.19
CA ALA A 244 6.25 11.41 -16.44
C ALA A 244 7.68 11.48 -16.98
N ASN A 245 8.57 10.57 -16.57
CA ASN A 245 10.01 10.74 -16.76
C ASN A 245 10.68 9.61 -17.56
N ALA A 246 10.17 8.36 -17.50
CA ALA A 246 10.82 7.24 -18.13
C ALA A 246 10.30 6.99 -19.55
N ARG A 247 11.22 6.80 -20.52
CA ARG A 247 10.85 6.31 -21.85
C ARG A 247 10.64 4.79 -21.81
N PRO A 248 9.64 4.24 -22.53
CA PRO A 248 9.49 2.81 -22.64
C PRO A 248 10.72 2.21 -23.36
N PHE A 249 11.25 1.12 -22.80
CA PHE A 249 12.26 0.31 -23.48
C PHE A 249 11.63 -0.78 -24.38
N TYR A 250 10.34 -1.03 -24.17
CA TYR A 250 9.47 -1.81 -25.05
C TYR A 250 8.15 -1.05 -25.24
N ASP A 251 7.71 -0.92 -26.47
CA ASP A 251 6.44 -0.30 -26.84
C ASP A 251 5.88 -1.02 -28.08
N ARG A 252 4.78 -1.71 -27.90
CA ARG A 252 4.15 -2.52 -28.94
C ARG A 252 3.60 -1.67 -30.08
N GLU A 253 3.04 -0.52 -29.77
CA GLU A 253 2.43 0.38 -30.76
C GLU A 253 3.52 1.07 -31.62
N ALA A 254 4.61 1.49 -30.98
CA ALA A 254 5.75 2.07 -31.70
C ALA A 254 6.41 1.06 -32.65
N GLN A 255 6.42 -0.22 -32.29
CA GLN A 255 7.00 -1.28 -33.16
C GLN A 255 6.07 -1.69 -34.30
N ALA A 256 4.74 -1.52 -34.12
CA ALA A 256 3.76 -1.79 -35.16
C ALA A 256 3.60 -0.63 -36.16
N ALA A 257 4.10 0.56 -35.83
CA ALA A 257 4.03 1.73 -36.71
C ALA A 257 4.88 1.47 -37.98
N PRO A 258 4.34 1.69 -39.19
CA PRO A 258 5.13 1.59 -40.40
C PRO A 258 6.30 2.59 -40.34
N ALA A 259 7.47 2.13 -40.76
CA ALA A 259 8.62 3.02 -40.89
C ALA A 259 8.23 4.27 -41.71
N PRO A 260 8.62 5.49 -41.27
CA PRO A 260 8.32 6.68 -42.05
C PRO A 260 8.82 6.47 -43.48
N ALA A 261 7.90 6.59 -44.44
CA ALA A 261 8.23 6.42 -45.87
C ALA A 261 9.41 7.33 -46.18
N GLY A 262 10.55 6.75 -46.52
CA GLY A 262 11.78 7.45 -46.76
C GLY A 262 11.54 8.61 -47.72
N GLY A 263 11.93 9.82 -47.29
CA GLY A 263 11.78 11.00 -48.05
C GLY A 263 12.40 10.82 -49.43
N TYR A 264 11.58 10.94 -50.47
CA TYR A 264 12.06 11.02 -51.82
C TYR A 264 12.99 12.22 -51.92
N GLY A 265 14.30 11.94 -52.02
CA GLY A 265 15.28 12.94 -52.35
C GLY A 265 14.93 13.53 -53.73
N TYR A 266 14.60 14.80 -53.77
CA TYR A 266 14.53 15.53 -55.02
C TYR A 266 15.93 15.55 -55.63
N PRO A 267 16.13 15.12 -56.89
CA PRO A 267 17.38 15.32 -57.55
C PRO A 267 17.57 16.82 -57.77
N ALA A 268 18.67 17.35 -57.29
CA ALA A 268 19.09 18.70 -57.61
C ALA A 268 19.26 18.80 -59.12
N GLN A 269 18.45 19.64 -59.77
CA GLN A 269 18.70 20.07 -61.16
C GLN A 269 19.74 21.19 -61.13
N TYR A 270 20.84 20.94 -61.83
CA TYR A 270 21.83 21.96 -62.21
C TYR A 270 21.28 22.82 -63.34
#